data_f5e4756534a8de6a213133e58949bf9f
#
_entry.id   f5e4756534a8de6a213133e58949bf9f
#
_cell.length_a   1.000
_cell.length_b   1.000
_cell.length_c   1.000
_cell.angle_alpha   90.00
_cell.angle_beta   90.00
_cell.angle_gamma   90.00
#
_symmetry.space_group_name_H-M   'P 1'
#
loop_
_entity.id
_entity.type
_entity.pdbx_description
1 polymer ?
#
loop_
_entity_poly.entity_id
_entity_poly.type
_entity_poly.pdbx_seq_one_letter_code
_entity_poly.pdbx_strand_id
1 'polypeptide(L)'
;MDPVEWEIIRAEAHSHLAKLASELDASGVASAMELVQGRAAEQILQFAKDHDVDLIVLSSHGEGGLSGWVLSSTVQKVVARAHTSVLIVPAYAHEGKRIGELRLDRILVPLDCSPRAECILPLATALARAHESTLILAHIVPEPELPRRVPPSQEDVALATELTERNRREAEHYLSELQHRLSAQGVASEIRIVVSPRRARSIRALAERDNVDLVLASAHGKTGDASERYGGIAARLIQESGRPVGILQDMAGVMHEATAAEEAVRSHPGH
;
A
#
# COMPACT_ATOMS: atom_id res chain seq x y z
N MET A 1 -14.65 -27.16 -23.35
CA MET A 1 -15.81 -26.66 -22.57
C MET A 1 -17.00 -26.75 -23.44
N ASP A 2 -18.07 -27.38 -22.96
CA ASP A 2 -19.36 -27.54 -23.66
C ASP A 2 -19.98 -26.14 -23.86
N PRO A 3 -20.55 -25.80 -25.02
CA PRO A 3 -21.24 -24.53 -25.24
C PRO A 3 -22.37 -24.26 -24.24
N VAL A 4 -23.09 -25.28 -23.80
CA VAL A 4 -24.15 -25.15 -22.80
C VAL A 4 -23.61 -24.84 -21.42
N GLU A 5 -22.53 -25.51 -21.00
CA GLU A 5 -21.82 -25.24 -19.75
C GLU A 5 -21.28 -23.79 -19.72
N TRP A 6 -20.75 -23.32 -20.85
CA TRP A 6 -20.29 -21.96 -21.01
C TRP A 6 -21.40 -20.92 -20.82
N GLU A 7 -22.56 -21.10 -21.42
CA GLU A 7 -23.70 -20.18 -21.27
C GLU A 7 -24.21 -20.14 -19.83
N ILE A 8 -24.21 -21.26 -19.11
CA ILE A 8 -24.58 -21.32 -17.70
C ILE A 8 -23.58 -20.48 -16.85
N ILE A 9 -22.27 -20.70 -16.98
CA ILE A 9 -21.23 -19.98 -16.25
C ILE A 9 -21.34 -18.46 -16.53
N ARG A 10 -21.58 -18.10 -17.79
CA ARG A 10 -21.72 -16.70 -18.18
C ARG A 10 -22.97 -16.06 -17.54
N ALA A 11 -24.09 -16.77 -17.52
CA ALA A 11 -25.32 -16.28 -16.90
C ALA A 11 -25.19 -16.11 -15.38
N GLU A 12 -24.52 -17.05 -14.71
CA GLU A 12 -24.23 -16.98 -13.27
C GLU A 12 -23.31 -15.78 -12.96
N ALA A 13 -22.22 -15.61 -13.71
CA ALA A 13 -21.30 -14.48 -13.54
C ALA A 13 -22.02 -13.14 -13.76
N HIS A 14 -22.84 -13.03 -14.79
CA HIS A 14 -23.63 -11.83 -15.05
C HIS A 14 -24.63 -11.55 -13.93
N SER A 15 -25.34 -12.55 -13.44
CA SER A 15 -26.26 -12.41 -12.32
C SER A 15 -25.57 -11.95 -11.03
N HIS A 16 -24.37 -12.50 -10.76
CA HIS A 16 -23.56 -12.09 -9.61
C HIS A 16 -23.11 -10.63 -9.71
N LEU A 17 -22.57 -10.20 -10.86
CA LEU A 17 -22.18 -8.82 -11.10
C LEU A 17 -23.37 -7.85 -11.00
N ALA A 18 -24.52 -8.21 -11.56
CA ALA A 18 -25.72 -7.38 -11.50
C ALA A 18 -26.20 -7.17 -10.05
N LYS A 19 -26.11 -8.21 -9.21
CA LYS A 19 -26.42 -8.10 -7.79
C LYS A 19 -25.48 -7.14 -7.08
N LEU A 20 -24.16 -7.26 -7.30
CA LEU A 20 -23.16 -6.36 -6.70
C LEU A 20 -23.34 -4.91 -7.16
N ALA A 21 -23.59 -4.70 -8.46
CA ALA A 21 -23.87 -3.37 -8.98
C ALA A 21 -25.09 -2.74 -8.30
N SER A 22 -26.19 -3.51 -8.15
CA SER A 22 -27.39 -3.03 -7.44
C SER A 22 -27.12 -2.68 -5.97
N GLU A 23 -26.28 -3.45 -5.27
CA GLU A 23 -25.90 -3.17 -3.89
C GLU A 23 -25.05 -1.89 -3.77
N LEU A 24 -24.13 -1.66 -4.72
CA LEU A 24 -23.32 -0.44 -4.80
C LEU A 24 -24.19 0.79 -5.09
N ASP A 25 -25.07 0.71 -6.07
CA ASP A 25 -26.00 1.79 -6.44
C ASP A 25 -26.92 2.15 -5.26
N ALA A 26 -27.42 1.15 -4.53
CA ALA A 26 -28.23 1.34 -3.33
C ALA A 26 -27.43 2.04 -2.20
N SER A 27 -26.10 1.92 -2.21
CA SER A 27 -25.20 2.59 -1.27
C SER A 27 -24.75 3.97 -1.75
N GLY A 28 -25.27 4.45 -2.90
CA GLY A 28 -24.93 5.75 -3.49
C GLY A 28 -23.62 5.78 -4.28
N VAL A 29 -23.07 4.61 -4.59
CA VAL A 29 -21.85 4.48 -5.39
C VAL A 29 -22.25 4.11 -6.83
N ALA A 30 -22.01 5.02 -7.78
CA ALA A 30 -22.27 4.74 -9.19
C ALA A 30 -21.39 3.57 -9.65
N SER A 31 -22.02 2.57 -10.25
CA SER A 31 -21.31 1.38 -10.70
C SER A 31 -21.62 1.04 -12.16
N ALA A 32 -20.68 0.41 -12.83
CA ALA A 32 -20.84 -0.21 -14.14
C ALA A 32 -20.30 -1.63 -14.08
N MET A 33 -20.94 -2.56 -14.78
CA MET A 33 -20.46 -3.93 -14.85
C MET A 33 -19.98 -4.26 -16.26
N GLU A 34 -18.86 -4.98 -16.32
CA GLU A 34 -18.31 -5.48 -17.57
C GLU A 34 -17.94 -6.95 -17.42
N LEU A 35 -18.41 -7.80 -18.33
CA LEU A 35 -18.09 -9.22 -18.37
C LEU A 35 -17.21 -9.51 -19.58
N VAL A 36 -15.93 -9.76 -19.35
CA VAL A 36 -14.93 -9.92 -20.39
C VAL A 36 -14.46 -11.37 -20.47
N GLN A 37 -14.23 -11.86 -21.69
CA GLN A 37 -13.72 -13.21 -21.94
C GLN A 37 -12.20 -13.18 -22.12
N GLY A 38 -11.50 -14.18 -21.57
CA GLY A 38 -10.08 -14.37 -21.77
C GLY A 38 -9.32 -14.73 -20.49
N ARG A 39 -8.03 -14.50 -20.50
CA ARG A 39 -7.20 -14.69 -19.30
C ARG A 39 -7.42 -13.53 -18.35
N ALA A 40 -7.97 -13.81 -17.16
CA ALA A 40 -8.44 -12.80 -16.21
C ALA A 40 -7.42 -11.67 -15.97
N ALA A 41 -6.15 -11.99 -15.68
CA ALA A 41 -5.13 -10.98 -15.44
C ALA A 41 -4.87 -10.08 -16.66
N GLU A 42 -4.88 -10.63 -17.87
CA GLU A 42 -4.67 -9.89 -19.10
C GLU A 42 -5.84 -8.94 -19.37
N GLN A 43 -7.06 -9.42 -19.17
CA GLN A 43 -8.27 -8.62 -19.38
C GLN A 43 -8.41 -7.50 -18.34
N ILE A 44 -8.11 -7.75 -17.06
CA ILE A 44 -8.10 -6.72 -16.03
C ILE A 44 -7.11 -5.59 -16.37
N LEU A 45 -5.89 -5.96 -16.78
CA LEU A 45 -4.85 -4.97 -17.13
C LEU A 45 -5.21 -4.18 -18.39
N GLN A 46 -5.77 -4.85 -19.38
CA GLN A 46 -6.20 -4.19 -20.62
C GLN A 46 -7.36 -3.23 -20.35
N PHE A 47 -8.36 -3.67 -19.59
CA PHE A 47 -9.49 -2.84 -19.18
C PHE A 47 -9.01 -1.60 -18.40
N ALA A 48 -8.12 -1.80 -17.42
CA ALA A 48 -7.58 -0.70 -16.63
C ALA A 48 -6.86 0.34 -17.49
N LYS A 49 -6.14 -0.11 -18.52
CA LYS A 49 -5.45 0.77 -19.46
C LYS A 49 -6.42 1.50 -20.40
N ASP A 50 -7.41 0.79 -20.95
CA ASP A 50 -8.33 1.35 -21.98
C ASP A 50 -9.32 2.36 -21.36
N HIS A 51 -9.54 2.29 -20.05
CA HIS A 51 -10.48 3.16 -19.30
C HIS A 51 -9.79 4.11 -18.31
N ASP A 52 -8.47 4.27 -18.39
CA ASP A 52 -7.68 5.15 -17.51
C ASP A 52 -8.01 4.97 -16.02
N VAL A 53 -8.05 3.70 -15.58
CA VAL A 53 -8.42 3.34 -14.20
C VAL A 53 -7.35 3.81 -13.20
N ASP A 54 -7.76 4.54 -12.16
CA ASP A 54 -6.87 5.06 -11.12
C ASP A 54 -6.46 4.00 -10.09
N LEU A 55 -7.34 3.03 -9.80
CA LEU A 55 -7.13 2.02 -8.78
C LEU A 55 -7.74 0.67 -9.18
N ILE A 56 -6.93 -0.39 -9.12
CA ILE A 56 -7.40 -1.77 -9.24
C ILE A 56 -7.57 -2.36 -7.85
N VAL A 57 -8.79 -2.80 -7.51
CA VAL A 57 -9.08 -3.46 -6.22
C VAL A 57 -9.27 -4.95 -6.46
N LEU A 58 -8.54 -5.78 -5.71
CA LEU A 58 -8.56 -7.24 -5.85
C LEU A 58 -8.68 -7.91 -4.49
N SER A 59 -9.45 -8.99 -4.40
CA SER A 59 -9.31 -9.92 -3.28
C SER A 59 -8.03 -10.75 -3.42
N SER A 60 -7.37 -11.11 -2.31
CA SER A 60 -6.12 -11.89 -2.34
C SER A 60 -6.28 -13.23 -3.05
N HIS A 61 -7.46 -13.87 -2.95
CA HIS A 61 -7.84 -15.08 -3.67
C HIS A 61 -9.36 -15.13 -3.87
N GLY A 62 -9.85 -16.00 -4.78
CA GLY A 62 -11.26 -16.24 -5.03
C GLY A 62 -11.84 -17.35 -4.15
N GLU A 63 -13.04 -17.85 -4.51
CA GLU A 63 -13.70 -18.97 -3.86
C GLU A 63 -12.79 -20.22 -3.84
N GLY A 64 -12.70 -20.90 -2.71
CA GLY A 64 -11.86 -22.09 -2.51
C GLY A 64 -10.38 -21.81 -2.14
N GLY A 65 -10.01 -20.56 -1.87
CA GLY A 65 -8.68 -20.22 -1.38
C GLY A 65 -8.41 -20.72 0.04
N LEU A 66 -7.12 -20.95 0.35
CA LEU A 66 -6.66 -21.33 1.68
C LEU A 66 -6.85 -20.17 2.67
N SER A 67 -7.12 -20.50 3.94
CA SER A 67 -7.10 -19.51 5.02
C SER A 67 -5.69 -18.90 5.15
N GLY A 68 -5.61 -17.58 5.15
CA GLY A 68 -4.36 -16.84 5.29
C GLY A 68 -4.05 -15.90 4.13
N TRP A 69 -2.94 -15.19 4.25
CA TRP A 69 -2.48 -14.26 3.21
C TRP A 69 -1.77 -15.03 2.08
N VAL A 70 -2.54 -15.49 1.10
CA VAL A 70 -2.02 -16.14 -0.10
C VAL A 70 -2.58 -15.41 -1.32
N LEU A 71 -1.72 -15.00 -2.23
CA LEU A 71 -2.13 -14.36 -3.48
C LEU A 71 -2.43 -15.41 -4.54
N SER A 72 -3.60 -15.32 -5.16
CA SER A 72 -3.90 -16.15 -6.34
C SER A 72 -2.97 -15.84 -7.51
N SER A 73 -2.84 -16.77 -8.44
CA SER A 73 -2.02 -16.57 -9.65
C SER A 73 -2.49 -15.38 -10.50
N THR A 74 -3.76 -15.06 -10.47
CA THR A 74 -4.33 -13.89 -11.16
C THR A 74 -3.85 -12.61 -10.49
N VAL A 75 -3.97 -12.50 -9.16
CA VAL A 75 -3.49 -11.32 -8.41
C VAL A 75 -2.00 -11.12 -8.61
N GLN A 76 -1.18 -12.18 -8.50
CA GLN A 76 0.26 -12.09 -8.74
C GLN A 76 0.59 -11.55 -10.13
N LYS A 77 -0.12 -12.01 -11.18
CA LYS A 77 0.09 -11.53 -12.55
C LYS A 77 -0.37 -10.09 -12.75
N VAL A 78 -1.51 -9.70 -12.16
CA VAL A 78 -1.98 -8.31 -12.22
C VAL A 78 -0.97 -7.40 -11.54
N VAL A 79 -0.60 -7.67 -10.30
CA VAL A 79 0.40 -6.90 -9.55
C VAL A 79 1.71 -6.79 -10.32
N ALA A 80 2.24 -7.91 -10.84
CA ALA A 80 3.50 -7.89 -11.59
C ALA A 80 3.47 -7.03 -12.86
N ARG A 81 2.31 -6.66 -13.40
CA ARG A 81 2.16 -5.96 -14.69
C ARG A 81 1.38 -4.64 -14.61
N ALA A 82 0.70 -4.36 -13.49
CA ALA A 82 -0.09 -3.15 -13.34
C ALA A 82 0.79 -1.90 -13.36
N HIS A 83 0.37 -0.90 -14.12
CA HIS A 83 0.90 0.47 -14.10
C HIS A 83 0.00 1.40 -13.27
N THR A 84 -1.08 0.87 -12.74
CA THR A 84 -2.11 1.52 -11.95
C THR A 84 -1.92 1.16 -10.48
N SER A 85 -2.33 2.04 -9.58
CA SER A 85 -2.36 1.76 -8.14
C SER A 85 -3.18 0.51 -7.85
N VAL A 86 -2.80 -0.26 -6.83
CA VAL A 86 -3.49 -1.50 -6.47
C VAL A 86 -3.88 -1.50 -5.00
N LEU A 87 -5.06 -2.02 -4.71
CA LEU A 87 -5.52 -2.34 -3.36
C LEU A 87 -5.83 -3.84 -3.29
N ILE A 88 -5.14 -4.56 -2.42
CA ILE A 88 -5.35 -5.99 -2.20
C ILE A 88 -6.01 -6.17 -0.85
N VAL A 89 -7.17 -6.84 -0.85
CA VAL A 89 -7.96 -7.10 0.35
C VAL A 89 -7.93 -8.60 0.65
N PRO A 90 -7.65 -9.04 1.89
CA PRO A 90 -7.76 -10.44 2.26
C PRO A 90 -9.20 -10.94 2.06
N ALA A 91 -9.39 -12.04 1.36
CA ALA A 91 -10.73 -12.57 1.10
C ALA A 91 -11.50 -12.94 2.38
N TYR A 92 -10.78 -13.25 3.47
CA TYR A 92 -11.35 -13.62 4.77
C TYR A 92 -11.58 -12.44 5.74
N ALA A 93 -11.10 -11.24 5.42
CA ALA A 93 -11.05 -10.14 6.39
C ALA A 93 -12.43 -9.50 6.66
N HIS A 94 -13.39 -9.72 5.80
CA HIS A 94 -14.65 -8.98 5.81
C HIS A 94 -15.89 -9.87 5.60
N GLU A 95 -15.79 -11.16 5.90
CA GLU A 95 -16.95 -12.07 5.82
C GLU A 95 -18.11 -11.53 6.67
N GLY A 96 -19.27 -11.36 6.03
CA GLY A 96 -20.52 -10.94 6.65
C GLY A 96 -20.71 -9.44 6.88
N LYS A 97 -19.74 -8.59 6.53
CA LYS A 97 -19.92 -7.13 6.58
C LYS A 97 -20.62 -6.60 5.32
N ARG A 98 -21.54 -5.66 5.51
CA ARG A 98 -22.24 -5.00 4.40
C ARG A 98 -21.40 -3.86 3.84
N ILE A 99 -21.66 -3.51 2.58
CA ILE A 99 -21.14 -2.28 1.97
C ILE A 99 -21.60 -1.09 2.83
N GLY A 100 -20.66 -0.21 3.20
CA GLY A 100 -20.92 0.94 4.07
C GLY A 100 -20.72 0.69 5.58
N GLU A 101 -20.58 -0.56 6.03
CA GLU A 101 -20.24 -0.88 7.43
C GLU A 101 -18.71 -0.99 7.67
N LEU A 102 -17.93 -0.92 6.60
CA LEU A 102 -16.48 -0.94 6.67
C LEU A 102 -15.97 0.40 7.23
N ARG A 103 -15.35 0.35 8.39
CA ARG A 103 -14.59 1.46 8.96
C ARG A 103 -13.12 1.14 8.92
N LEU A 104 -12.34 2.17 8.62
CA LEU A 104 -10.89 2.14 8.71
C LEU A 104 -10.50 2.98 9.92
N ASP A 105 -10.41 2.38 11.09
CA ASP A 105 -10.09 3.14 12.31
C ASP A 105 -8.60 3.49 12.37
N ARG A 106 -7.72 2.61 11.85
CA ARG A 106 -6.26 2.76 11.91
C ARG A 106 -5.61 2.45 10.57
N ILE A 107 -4.93 3.44 10.00
CA ILE A 107 -4.23 3.33 8.71
C ILE A 107 -2.72 3.46 8.94
N LEU A 108 -1.95 2.44 8.58
CA LEU A 108 -0.48 2.44 8.69
C LEU A 108 0.12 2.99 7.40
N VAL A 109 0.96 4.00 7.54
CA VAL A 109 1.67 4.66 6.43
C VAL A 109 3.19 4.51 6.66
N PRO A 110 3.83 3.50 6.04
CA PRO A 110 5.27 3.36 6.09
C PRO A 110 5.94 4.45 5.23
N LEU A 111 6.86 5.18 5.82
CA LEU A 111 7.61 6.27 5.18
C LEU A 111 9.11 6.03 5.35
N ASP A 112 9.89 6.32 4.32
CA ASP A 112 11.35 6.18 4.34
C ASP A 112 12.09 7.53 4.41
N CYS A 113 11.38 8.58 4.80
CA CYS A 113 11.86 9.96 4.88
C CYS A 113 12.27 10.54 3.50
N SER A 114 11.70 10.01 2.41
CA SER A 114 11.87 10.57 1.07
C SER A 114 10.63 11.33 0.60
N PRO A 115 10.78 12.39 -0.20
CA PRO A 115 9.65 13.08 -0.83
C PRO A 115 8.77 12.14 -1.64
N ARG A 116 9.39 11.15 -2.29
CA ARG A 116 8.70 10.14 -3.10
C ARG A 116 7.77 9.27 -2.26
N ALA A 117 8.14 8.93 -1.03
CA ALA A 117 7.27 8.20 -0.12
C ALA A 117 6.10 9.06 0.39
N GLU A 118 6.24 10.38 0.41
CA GLU A 118 5.17 11.30 0.83
C GLU A 118 4.01 11.40 -0.16
N CYS A 119 4.16 10.93 -1.41
CA CYS A 119 3.08 10.96 -2.41
C CYS A 119 1.81 10.20 -1.95
N ILE A 120 1.93 9.28 -0.99
CA ILE A 120 0.79 8.55 -0.40
C ILE A 120 -0.03 9.42 0.58
N LEU A 121 0.54 10.49 1.13
CA LEU A 121 -0.09 11.27 2.20
C LEU A 121 -1.42 11.93 1.80
N PRO A 122 -1.57 12.50 0.59
CA PRO A 122 -2.88 13.04 0.16
C PRO A 122 -3.99 11.99 0.21
N LEU A 123 -3.74 10.77 -0.31
CA LEU A 123 -4.70 9.68 -0.25
C LEU A 123 -4.96 9.22 1.18
N ALA A 124 -3.90 9.03 1.98
CA ALA A 124 -4.03 8.64 3.38
C ALA A 124 -4.83 9.67 4.19
N THR A 125 -4.59 10.96 3.96
CA THR A 125 -5.30 12.06 4.59
C THR A 125 -6.79 12.10 4.19
N ALA A 126 -7.09 11.89 2.90
CA ALA A 126 -8.46 11.85 2.41
C ALA A 126 -9.25 10.68 3.04
N LEU A 127 -8.64 9.48 3.09
CA LEU A 127 -9.24 8.32 3.75
C LEU A 127 -9.41 8.54 5.26
N ALA A 128 -8.38 9.10 5.92
CA ALA A 128 -8.46 9.38 7.36
C ALA A 128 -9.59 10.34 7.71
N ARG A 129 -9.82 11.36 6.89
CA ARG A 129 -10.96 12.28 7.08
C ARG A 129 -12.30 11.62 6.82
N ALA A 130 -12.41 10.79 5.77
CA ALA A 130 -13.65 10.12 5.41
C ALA A 130 -14.10 9.09 6.45
N HIS A 131 -13.16 8.43 7.12
CA HIS A 131 -13.41 7.38 8.10
C HIS A 131 -13.17 7.80 9.56
N GLU A 132 -12.71 9.04 9.81
CA GLU A 132 -12.26 9.51 11.13
C GLU A 132 -11.11 8.66 11.69
N SER A 133 -10.22 8.20 10.81
CA SER A 133 -9.12 7.28 11.13
C SER A 133 -7.96 7.98 11.83
N THR A 134 -7.19 7.22 12.60
CA THR A 134 -5.85 7.61 13.04
C THR A 134 -4.81 7.10 12.05
N LEU A 135 -3.96 7.99 11.53
CA LEU A 135 -2.81 7.63 10.72
C LEU A 135 -1.63 7.19 11.62
N ILE A 136 -1.07 6.02 11.34
CA ILE A 136 0.15 5.55 12.01
C ILE A 136 1.32 5.78 11.04
N LEU A 137 2.08 6.85 11.27
CA LEU A 137 3.27 7.19 10.50
C LEU A 137 4.43 6.33 10.98
N ALA A 138 4.92 5.41 10.16
CA ALA A 138 5.93 4.45 10.57
C ALA A 138 7.24 4.60 9.77
N HIS A 139 8.36 4.64 10.46
CA HIS A 139 9.68 4.54 9.85
C HIS A 139 10.48 3.38 10.43
N ILE A 140 11.10 2.60 9.56
CA ILE A 140 11.99 1.52 9.97
C ILE A 140 13.44 1.96 9.72
N VAL A 141 14.13 2.28 10.79
CA VAL A 141 15.55 2.64 10.76
C VAL A 141 16.36 1.38 10.46
N PRO A 142 17.14 1.36 9.36
CA PRO A 142 17.98 0.22 9.06
C PRO A 142 19.16 0.13 10.04
N GLU A 143 19.47 -1.07 10.48
CA GLU A 143 20.74 -1.33 11.17
C GLU A 143 21.87 -1.36 10.14
N PRO A 144 23.01 -0.71 10.40
CA PRO A 144 24.19 -0.80 9.54
C PRO A 144 24.68 -2.24 9.41
N GLU A 145 24.99 -2.65 8.19
CA GLU A 145 25.57 -3.99 7.95
C GLU A 145 27.04 -4.01 8.35
N LEU A 146 27.35 -4.71 9.43
CA LEU A 146 28.74 -4.97 9.83
C LEU A 146 29.34 -6.16 9.06
N PRO A 147 30.65 -6.17 8.79
CA PRO A 147 31.32 -7.27 8.11
C PRO A 147 31.09 -8.62 8.79
N ARG A 148 30.58 -9.62 8.06
CA ARG A 148 30.23 -10.94 8.62
C ARG A 148 31.39 -11.92 8.69
N ARG A 149 32.49 -11.66 7.95
CA ARG A 149 33.63 -12.61 7.84
C ARG A 149 34.69 -12.44 8.91
N VAL A 150 34.68 -11.31 9.59
CA VAL A 150 35.59 -10.98 10.71
C VAL A 150 34.72 -10.48 11.84
N PRO A 151 34.93 -10.90 13.10
CA PRO A 151 34.20 -10.31 14.21
C PRO A 151 34.40 -8.80 14.19
N PRO A 152 33.31 -8.01 14.27
CA PRO A 152 33.41 -6.55 14.25
C PRO A 152 34.23 -6.06 15.45
N SER A 153 35.04 -5.04 15.24
CA SER A 153 35.78 -4.38 16.33
C SER A 153 34.80 -3.64 17.25
N GLN A 154 35.23 -3.30 18.45
CA GLN A 154 34.44 -2.46 19.35
C GLN A 154 34.17 -1.08 18.75
N GLU A 155 35.10 -0.55 17.94
CA GLU A 155 34.93 0.71 17.22
C GLU A 155 33.85 0.60 16.13
N ASP A 156 33.81 -0.51 15.35
CA ASP A 156 32.78 -0.75 14.36
C ASP A 156 31.37 -0.82 14.99
N VAL A 157 31.27 -1.49 16.13
CA VAL A 157 29.99 -1.61 16.87
C VAL A 157 29.58 -0.24 17.43
N ALA A 158 30.51 0.53 17.98
CA ALA A 158 30.23 1.86 18.51
C ALA A 158 29.76 2.81 17.39
N LEU A 159 30.45 2.81 16.25
CA LEU A 159 30.09 3.63 15.09
C LEU A 159 28.72 3.24 14.52
N ALA A 160 28.43 1.94 14.41
CA ALA A 160 27.12 1.46 13.96
C ALA A 160 26.00 1.90 14.91
N THR A 161 26.24 1.83 16.21
CA THR A 161 25.29 2.28 17.24
C THR A 161 25.04 3.78 17.14
N GLU A 162 26.10 4.58 17.02
CA GLU A 162 25.99 6.04 16.88
C GLU A 162 25.21 6.43 15.60
N LEU A 163 25.52 5.78 14.48
CA LEU A 163 24.82 6.02 13.21
C LEU A 163 23.36 5.65 13.31
N THR A 164 23.02 4.51 13.94
CA THR A 164 21.64 4.07 14.15
C THR A 164 20.87 5.08 14.99
N GLU A 165 21.47 5.57 16.08
CA GLU A 165 20.84 6.53 16.97
C GLU A 165 20.67 7.91 16.30
N ARG A 166 21.62 8.33 15.48
CA ARG A 166 21.49 9.52 14.66
C ARG A 166 20.32 9.39 13.67
N ASN A 167 20.25 8.29 12.90
CA ASN A 167 19.18 8.04 11.95
C ASN A 167 17.81 7.97 12.65
N ARG A 168 17.76 7.40 13.86
CA ARG A 168 16.54 7.35 14.68
C ARG A 168 16.06 8.76 15.04
N ARG A 169 16.93 9.63 15.47
CA ARG A 169 16.60 11.03 15.82
C ARG A 169 16.18 11.83 14.60
N GLU A 170 16.83 11.65 13.46
CA GLU A 170 16.44 12.30 12.21
C GLU A 170 15.03 11.85 11.76
N ALA A 171 14.73 10.55 11.86
CA ALA A 171 13.41 10.02 11.56
C ALA A 171 12.34 10.54 12.53
N GLU A 172 12.67 10.67 13.82
CA GLU A 172 11.76 11.21 14.84
C GLU A 172 11.41 12.68 14.54
N HIS A 173 12.40 13.47 14.20
CA HIS A 173 12.21 14.88 13.82
C HIS A 173 11.31 14.99 12.57
N TYR A 174 11.66 14.27 11.51
CA TYR A 174 10.89 14.24 10.27
C TYR A 174 9.42 13.82 10.48
N LEU A 175 9.18 12.72 11.19
CA LEU A 175 7.82 12.26 11.45
C LEU A 175 7.03 13.21 12.36
N SER A 176 7.70 13.89 13.30
CA SER A 176 7.08 14.90 14.15
C SER A 176 6.62 16.12 13.35
N GLU A 177 7.41 16.58 12.38
CA GLU A 177 7.00 17.65 11.47
C GLU A 177 5.81 17.24 10.61
N LEU A 178 5.79 16.00 10.09
CA LEU A 178 4.63 15.45 9.38
C LEU A 178 3.40 15.39 10.26
N GLN A 179 3.54 14.93 11.50
CA GLN A 179 2.45 14.86 12.47
C GLN A 179 1.86 16.25 12.74
N HIS A 180 2.70 17.27 12.89
CA HIS A 180 2.25 18.66 13.06
C HIS A 180 1.48 19.16 11.82
N ARG A 181 1.97 18.87 10.61
CA ARG A 181 1.27 19.23 9.37
C ARG A 181 -0.11 18.57 9.26
N LEU A 182 -0.21 17.28 9.60
CA LEU A 182 -1.46 16.53 9.60
C LEU A 182 -2.43 17.02 10.67
N SER A 183 -1.94 17.33 11.87
CA SER A 183 -2.73 17.90 12.96
C SER A 183 -3.33 19.25 12.57
N ALA A 184 -2.56 20.13 11.91
CA ALA A 184 -3.04 21.39 11.37
C ALA A 184 -4.15 21.20 10.31
N GLN A 185 -4.19 20.05 9.67
CA GLN A 185 -5.24 19.64 8.72
C GLN A 185 -6.41 18.90 9.38
N GLY A 186 -6.42 18.76 10.71
CA GLY A 186 -7.47 18.07 11.47
C GLY A 186 -7.40 16.54 11.38
N VAL A 187 -6.24 15.97 11.05
CA VAL A 187 -6.04 14.52 10.96
C VAL A 187 -5.25 14.00 12.16
N ALA A 188 -5.84 13.06 12.90
CA ALA A 188 -5.18 12.39 14.02
C ALA A 188 -4.04 11.49 13.51
N SER A 189 -2.87 11.55 14.15
CA SER A 189 -1.74 10.69 13.78
C SER A 189 -0.86 10.31 14.96
N GLU A 190 -0.24 9.12 14.85
CA GLU A 190 0.70 8.54 15.80
C GLU A 190 2.01 8.20 15.08
N ILE A 191 3.14 8.29 15.79
CA ILE A 191 4.45 7.97 15.23
C ILE A 191 4.91 6.59 15.73
N ARG A 192 5.53 5.83 14.81
CA ARG A 192 6.19 4.55 15.13
C ARG A 192 7.58 4.52 14.48
N ILE A 193 8.60 4.37 15.29
CA ILE A 193 9.98 4.19 14.83
C ILE A 193 10.49 2.85 15.36
N VAL A 194 10.97 2.02 14.45
CA VAL A 194 11.52 0.70 14.78
C VAL A 194 12.89 0.56 14.14
N VAL A 195 13.87 0.15 14.92
CA VAL A 195 15.21 -0.21 14.41
C VAL A 195 15.18 -1.68 14.01
N SER A 196 15.44 -1.98 12.75
CA SER A 196 15.41 -3.36 12.26
C SER A 196 16.08 -3.51 10.88
N PRO A 197 16.83 -4.60 10.66
CA PRO A 197 17.35 -4.94 9.33
C PRO A 197 16.25 -5.48 8.38
N ARG A 198 15.07 -5.86 8.91
CA ARG A 198 14.00 -6.51 8.16
C ARG A 198 12.76 -5.61 8.03
N ARG A 199 12.88 -4.57 7.20
CA ARG A 199 11.87 -3.48 7.09
C ARG A 199 10.44 -3.99 6.87
N ALA A 200 10.18 -4.78 5.82
CA ALA A 200 8.83 -5.25 5.50
C ALA A 200 8.22 -6.12 6.63
N ARG A 201 9.03 -7.00 7.24
CA ARG A 201 8.58 -7.81 8.38
C ARG A 201 8.22 -6.94 9.60
N SER A 202 8.98 -5.87 9.84
CA SER A 202 8.69 -4.94 10.94
C SER A 202 7.43 -4.14 10.68
N ILE A 203 7.17 -3.73 9.44
CA ILE A 203 5.92 -3.07 9.05
C ILE A 203 4.72 -4.01 9.30
N ARG A 204 4.84 -5.27 8.88
CA ARG A 204 3.81 -6.28 9.15
C ARG A 204 3.57 -6.47 10.65
N ALA A 205 4.62 -6.62 11.45
CA ALA A 205 4.50 -6.77 12.90
C ALA A 205 3.85 -5.54 13.57
N LEU A 206 4.14 -4.33 13.06
CA LEU A 206 3.45 -3.11 13.49
C LEU A 206 1.96 -3.16 13.14
N ALA A 207 1.61 -3.58 11.92
CA ALA A 207 0.23 -3.67 11.47
C ALA A 207 -0.58 -4.67 12.32
N GLU A 208 0.04 -5.78 12.71
CA GLU A 208 -0.57 -6.78 13.60
C GLU A 208 -0.74 -6.25 15.03
N ARG A 209 0.35 -5.67 15.59
CA ARG A 209 0.37 -5.16 16.98
C ARG A 209 -0.60 -4.01 17.21
N ASP A 210 -0.67 -3.08 16.28
CA ASP A 210 -1.46 -1.86 16.40
C ASP A 210 -2.88 -2.03 15.80
N ASN A 211 -3.29 -3.27 15.47
CA ASN A 211 -4.60 -3.62 14.89
C ASN A 211 -4.97 -2.72 13.70
N VAL A 212 -4.07 -2.63 12.75
CA VAL A 212 -4.23 -1.78 11.56
C VAL A 212 -5.26 -2.38 10.60
N ASP A 213 -6.15 -1.55 10.09
CA ASP A 213 -7.19 -1.95 9.12
C ASP A 213 -6.69 -1.90 7.69
N LEU A 214 -5.76 -0.97 7.39
CA LEU A 214 -5.21 -0.74 6.07
C LEU A 214 -3.75 -0.30 6.15
N VAL A 215 -2.89 -0.90 5.32
CA VAL A 215 -1.53 -0.42 5.07
C VAL A 215 -1.52 0.33 3.75
N LEU A 216 -1.06 1.59 3.74
CA LEU A 216 -0.92 2.40 2.54
C LEU A 216 0.53 2.80 2.33
N ALA A 217 1.09 2.47 1.18
CA ALA A 217 2.47 2.81 0.84
C ALA A 217 2.58 3.32 -0.61
N SER A 218 3.63 4.09 -0.90
CA SER A 218 4.04 4.37 -2.26
C SER A 218 4.69 3.15 -2.90
N ALA A 219 4.61 3.04 -4.22
CA ALA A 219 5.25 1.96 -4.97
C ALA A 219 6.77 1.98 -4.77
N HIS A 220 7.36 3.16 -4.65
CA HIS A 220 8.80 3.34 -4.46
C HIS A 220 9.11 4.29 -3.30
N GLY A 221 10.33 4.19 -2.81
CA GLY A 221 10.93 5.10 -1.83
C GLY A 221 12.27 5.65 -2.34
N LYS A 222 13.14 6.03 -1.42
CA LYS A 222 14.44 6.68 -1.68
C LYS A 222 15.34 5.91 -2.66
N THR A 223 15.33 4.58 -2.63
CA THR A 223 16.23 3.72 -3.43
C THR A 223 15.52 3.03 -4.59
N GLY A 224 14.25 3.36 -4.84
CA GLY A 224 13.48 2.72 -5.90
C GLY A 224 13.96 3.08 -7.29
N ASP A 225 14.31 2.06 -8.10
CA ASP A 225 14.57 2.23 -9.52
C ASP A 225 13.24 2.48 -10.24
N ALA A 226 13.17 3.56 -11.04
CA ALA A 226 11.98 3.89 -11.82
C ALA A 226 11.68 2.85 -12.91
N SER A 227 12.61 1.94 -13.22
CA SER A 227 12.39 0.82 -14.14
C SER A 227 11.63 -0.35 -13.50
N GLU A 228 11.65 -0.47 -12.18
CA GLU A 228 10.89 -1.46 -11.43
C GLU A 228 9.50 -0.91 -11.11
N ARG A 229 8.47 -1.75 -11.13
CA ARG A 229 7.08 -1.34 -10.82
C ARG A 229 6.84 -1.08 -9.36
N TYR A 230 7.55 -1.82 -8.51
CA TYR A 230 7.48 -1.73 -7.06
C TYR A 230 8.88 -1.86 -6.49
N GLY A 231 9.23 -0.97 -5.59
CA GLY A 231 10.42 -1.13 -4.77
C GLY A 231 10.31 -2.34 -3.83
N GLY A 232 11.43 -2.82 -3.34
CA GLY A 232 11.50 -4.06 -2.59
C GLY A 232 10.60 -4.15 -1.34
N ILE A 233 10.28 -3.02 -0.70
CA ILE A 233 9.36 -2.98 0.46
C ILE A 233 7.91 -3.15 -0.02
N ALA A 234 7.48 -2.37 -1.02
CA ALA A 234 6.12 -2.47 -1.56
C ALA A 234 5.82 -3.86 -2.10
N ALA A 235 6.75 -4.45 -2.87
CA ALA A 235 6.63 -5.82 -3.37
C ALA A 235 6.45 -6.86 -2.24
N ARG A 236 7.19 -6.72 -1.14
CA ARG A 236 7.06 -7.61 0.02
C ARG A 236 5.77 -7.36 0.82
N LEU A 237 5.32 -6.12 0.96
CA LEU A 237 4.05 -5.82 1.60
C LEU A 237 2.89 -6.46 0.84
N ILE A 238 2.88 -6.39 -0.48
CA ILE A 238 1.90 -7.07 -1.32
C ILE A 238 1.88 -8.58 -1.04
N GLN A 239 3.06 -9.20 -0.89
CA GLN A 239 3.17 -10.64 -0.71
C GLN A 239 2.89 -11.12 0.72
N GLU A 240 3.16 -10.30 1.75
CA GLU A 240 3.26 -10.76 3.13
C GLU A 240 2.41 -9.96 4.13
N SER A 241 1.63 -8.96 3.71
CA SER A 241 0.98 -7.99 4.61
C SER A 241 0.07 -8.64 5.66
N GLY A 242 -0.74 -9.62 5.28
CA GLY A 242 -1.77 -10.19 6.15
C GLY A 242 -2.93 -9.23 6.45
N ARG A 243 -2.84 -7.98 6.04
CA ARG A 243 -3.85 -6.91 6.17
C ARG A 243 -4.15 -6.32 4.79
N PRO A 244 -5.28 -5.65 4.57
CA PRO A 244 -5.50 -4.88 3.36
C PRO A 244 -4.29 -4.00 3.07
N VAL A 245 -3.79 -4.02 1.83
CA VAL A 245 -2.61 -3.24 1.42
C VAL A 245 -2.90 -2.48 0.13
N GLY A 246 -2.79 -1.15 0.21
CA GLY A 246 -2.85 -0.25 -0.93
C GLY A 246 -1.46 0.25 -1.30
N ILE A 247 -1.12 0.15 -2.58
CA ILE A 247 0.13 0.67 -3.12
C ILE A 247 -0.20 1.71 -4.19
N LEU A 248 0.18 2.94 -3.92
CA LEU A 248 0.03 4.04 -4.86
C LEU A 248 1.19 4.03 -5.85
N GLN A 249 0.88 4.00 -7.15
CA GLN A 249 1.88 4.14 -8.20
C GLN A 249 2.36 5.59 -8.31
N ASP A 250 3.68 5.74 -8.30
CA ASP A 250 4.38 7.01 -8.40
C ASP A 250 5.23 7.11 -9.70
N MET A 251 4.86 6.31 -10.72
CA MET A 251 5.58 6.30 -12.01
C MET A 251 5.42 7.64 -12.75
N ALA A 252 6.44 8.01 -13.52
CA ALA A 252 6.47 9.24 -14.31
C ALA A 252 5.24 9.35 -15.22
N GLY A 253 4.40 10.37 -14.99
CA GLY A 253 3.12 10.58 -15.67
C GLY A 253 2.00 10.97 -14.70
N VAL A 254 2.10 10.62 -13.44
CA VAL A 254 1.22 11.16 -12.39
C VAL A 254 1.82 12.50 -11.95
N MET A 255 1.18 13.59 -12.30
CA MET A 255 1.57 14.93 -11.83
C MET A 255 1.35 14.97 -10.33
N HIS A 256 2.42 14.86 -9.55
CA HIS A 256 2.37 15.13 -8.12
C HIS A 256 2.52 16.64 -7.91
N GLU A 257 1.63 17.25 -7.15
CA GLU A 257 1.92 18.55 -6.55
C GLU A 257 3.23 18.41 -5.76
N ALA A 258 4.15 19.36 -5.95
CA ALA A 258 5.43 19.34 -5.26
C ALA A 258 5.21 19.25 -3.75
N THR A 259 5.84 18.29 -3.10
CA THR A 259 5.77 18.18 -1.64
C THR A 259 6.54 19.34 -1.00
N ALA A 260 6.20 19.68 0.25
CA ALA A 260 6.90 20.73 0.99
C ALA A 260 8.42 20.48 1.07
N ALA A 261 8.86 19.21 1.01
CA ALA A 261 10.28 18.85 0.98
C ALA A 261 10.91 19.16 -0.39
N GLU A 262 10.21 18.96 -1.50
CA GLU A 262 10.69 19.34 -2.84
C GLU A 262 10.75 20.86 -3.01
N GLU A 263 9.78 21.60 -2.45
CA GLU A 263 9.78 23.05 -2.43
C GLU A 263 10.95 23.59 -1.60
N ALA A 264 11.24 22.97 -0.45
CA ALA A 264 12.37 23.34 0.39
C ALA A 264 13.73 23.09 -0.32
N VAL A 265 13.88 22.00 -1.05
CA VAL A 265 15.08 21.72 -1.84
C VAL A 265 15.24 22.68 -3.02
N ARG A 266 14.14 23.07 -3.68
CA ARG A 266 14.15 24.07 -4.76
C ARG A 266 14.45 25.49 -4.28
N SER A 267 14.02 25.82 -3.05
CA SER A 267 14.25 27.14 -2.45
C SER A 267 15.65 27.34 -1.87
N HIS A 268 16.40 26.24 -1.69
CA HIS A 268 17.80 26.27 -1.22
C HIS A 268 18.69 25.47 -2.19
N PRO A 269 18.99 26.00 -3.39
CA PRO A 269 19.99 25.39 -4.25
C PRO A 269 21.32 25.45 -3.51
N GLY A 270 21.80 24.28 -3.11
CA GLY A 270 23.01 24.15 -2.28
C GLY A 270 24.23 24.85 -2.89
N HIS A 271 24.98 25.45 -2.02
CA HIS A 271 26.35 25.91 -2.27
C HIS A 271 27.28 24.73 -2.55
#